data_fecbfa8377d7b88ca1c4d6b957e7503a
#
_entry.id   fecbfa8377d7b88ca1c4d6b957e7503a
#
_cell.length_a   1.000
_cell.length_b   1.000
_cell.length_c   1.000
_cell.angle_alpha   90.00
_cell.angle_beta   90.00
_cell.angle_gamma   90.00
#
_symmetry.space_group_name_H-M   'P 1'
#
loop_
_entity.id
_entity.type
_entity.pdbx_description
1 polymer ?
#
loop_
_entity_poly.entity_id
_entity_poly.type
_entity_poly.pdbx_seq_one_letter_code
_entity_poly.pdbx_strand_id
1 'polypeptide(L)'
;NYQKQRPTISNSISYNNNKIYVNNISVKSNISYEKPLNFRMISKSILGVENDIGSNKNEFWFWSKRMKPSYLFYSNHENLKKTRLRTPFNPHWMMQILGINEVKNFNKSFYYKNYLAVVFYDKNNYNKKITKIQLIDTDKNCLYGHYIFNEFDELIISAEITDYYSVNEFNVPKTIFINWFEENLIVKWELGDVALNKNLDNSLWIMPNNYEKVNLIGYSD
;
A
#
# COMPACT_ATOMS: atom_id res chain seq x y z
N ASN A 1 1.51 -17.21 20.28
CA ASN A 1 2.87 -17.51 19.73
C ASN A 1 2.95 -17.43 18.20
N TYR A 2 2.00 -16.78 17.56
CA TYR A 2 1.97 -16.58 16.10
C TYR A 2 3.19 -15.79 15.56
N GLN A 3 3.73 -14.87 16.36
CA GLN A 3 4.93 -14.08 16.00
C GLN A 3 6.20 -14.91 15.75
N LYS A 4 6.28 -16.13 16.27
CA LYS A 4 7.47 -16.98 16.12
C LYS A 4 7.52 -17.85 14.87
N GLN A 5 6.44 -17.94 14.10
CA GLN A 5 6.31 -18.91 13.00
C GLN A 5 6.23 -18.28 11.60
N ARG A 6 6.09 -16.95 11.48
CA ARG A 6 6.16 -16.33 10.16
C ARG A 6 7.61 -16.27 9.71
N PRO A 7 7.99 -17.00 8.65
CA PRO A 7 9.29 -16.77 8.02
C PRO A 7 9.36 -15.29 7.64
N THR A 8 10.49 -14.65 7.90
CA THR A 8 10.69 -13.24 7.57
C THR A 8 10.56 -13.10 6.07
N ILE A 9 9.40 -12.65 5.59
CA ILE A 9 9.22 -12.38 4.17
C ILE A 9 10.37 -11.46 3.74
N SER A 10 11.02 -11.84 2.67
CA SER A 10 11.92 -11.11 1.82
C SER A 10 12.26 -9.69 2.25
N ASN A 11 13.51 -9.31 2.18
CA ASN A 11 13.93 -7.91 2.38
C ASN A 11 13.45 -7.02 1.25
N SER A 12 13.22 -7.58 0.06
CA SER A 12 12.71 -6.86 -1.11
C SER A 12 11.75 -7.69 -1.94
N ILE A 13 10.82 -7.04 -2.61
CA ILE A 13 9.92 -7.63 -3.59
C ILE A 13 9.73 -6.67 -4.76
N SER A 14 9.67 -7.22 -5.96
CA SER A 14 9.26 -6.46 -7.13
C SER A 14 8.21 -7.22 -7.93
N TYR A 15 7.25 -6.47 -8.45
CA TYR A 15 6.24 -6.94 -9.39
C TYR A 15 6.34 -6.13 -10.67
N ASN A 16 6.53 -6.82 -11.78
CA ASN A 16 6.60 -6.20 -13.10
C ASN A 16 5.37 -6.57 -13.93
N ASN A 17 5.09 -5.77 -14.94
CA ASN A 17 3.95 -6.01 -15.85
C ASN A 17 2.59 -6.09 -15.14
N ASN A 18 2.42 -5.37 -14.04
CA ASN A 18 1.13 -5.31 -13.33
C ASN A 18 0.10 -4.57 -14.19
N LYS A 19 -1.16 -4.92 -13.96
CA LYS A 19 -2.30 -4.15 -14.46
C LYS A 19 -3.09 -3.61 -13.28
N ILE A 20 -3.29 -2.29 -13.28
CA ILE A 20 -4.12 -1.61 -12.29
C ILE A 20 -5.37 -1.14 -13.02
N TYR A 21 -6.52 -1.59 -12.55
CA TYR A 21 -7.82 -1.17 -13.04
C TYR A 21 -8.43 -0.22 -12.02
N VAL A 22 -8.80 0.96 -12.48
CA VAL A 22 -9.53 1.97 -11.70
C VAL A 22 -10.87 2.16 -12.40
N ASN A 23 -11.95 1.67 -11.81
CA ASN A 23 -13.22 1.52 -12.49
C ASN A 23 -13.03 0.75 -13.81
N ASN A 24 -13.23 1.38 -14.96
CA ASN A 24 -13.11 0.74 -16.29
C ASN A 24 -11.83 1.12 -17.04
N ILE A 25 -10.88 1.80 -16.38
CA ILE A 25 -9.61 2.24 -17.00
C ILE A 25 -8.48 1.36 -16.47
N SER A 26 -7.66 0.82 -17.35
CA SER A 26 -6.47 0.08 -16.96
C SER A 26 -5.19 0.79 -17.34
N VAL A 27 -4.19 0.69 -16.45
CA VAL A 27 -2.82 1.15 -16.67
C VAL A 27 -1.84 0.04 -16.31
N LYS A 28 -0.73 -0.03 -17.05
CA LYS A 28 0.38 -0.91 -16.67
C LYS A 28 1.17 -0.27 -15.55
N SER A 29 1.69 -1.09 -14.61
CA SER A 29 2.53 -0.57 -13.54
C SER A 29 3.68 -1.52 -13.19
N ASN A 30 4.72 -0.96 -12.56
CA ASN A 30 5.73 -1.71 -11.85
C ASN A 30 5.70 -1.28 -10.39
N ILE A 31 5.82 -2.25 -9.49
CA ILE A 31 5.86 -2.03 -8.04
C ILE A 31 7.16 -2.63 -7.52
N SER A 32 7.91 -1.86 -6.74
CA SER A 32 9.10 -2.30 -6.03
C SER A 32 9.00 -1.91 -4.57
N TYR A 33 9.43 -2.81 -3.70
CA TYR A 33 9.47 -2.57 -2.26
C TYR A 33 10.76 -3.16 -1.68
N GLU A 34 11.36 -2.44 -0.75
CA GLU A 34 12.48 -2.89 0.08
C GLU A 34 12.34 -2.35 1.50
N LYS A 35 12.48 -3.24 2.49
CA LYS A 35 12.37 -2.87 3.90
C LYS A 35 13.38 -1.79 4.30
N PRO A 36 13.03 -0.89 5.23
CA PRO A 36 11.74 -0.82 5.91
C PRO A 36 10.70 0.06 5.21
N LEU A 37 11.11 1.05 4.39
CA LEU A 37 10.24 2.13 3.90
C LEU A 37 10.42 2.44 2.40
N ASN A 38 11.32 1.75 1.72
CA ASN A 38 11.54 1.96 0.30
C ASN A 38 10.39 1.34 -0.50
N PHE A 39 9.63 2.17 -1.20
CA PHE A 39 8.51 1.78 -2.03
C PHE A 39 8.49 2.62 -3.31
N ARG A 40 8.20 2.00 -4.43
CA ARG A 40 7.94 2.71 -5.67
C ARG A 40 6.86 2.01 -6.48
N MET A 41 5.89 2.77 -6.93
CA MET A 41 4.90 2.35 -7.92
C MET A 41 4.87 3.35 -9.07
N ILE A 42 5.20 2.90 -10.27
CA ILE A 42 5.15 3.72 -11.48
C ILE A 42 4.12 3.10 -12.42
N SER A 43 3.10 3.88 -12.77
CA SER A 43 2.08 3.47 -13.75
C SER A 43 2.32 4.19 -15.06
N LYS A 44 2.16 3.46 -16.17
CA LYS A 44 2.41 3.95 -17.53
C LYS A 44 1.26 3.61 -18.48
N SER A 45 0.98 4.54 -19.37
CA SER A 45 0.16 4.32 -20.55
C SER A 45 1.01 4.42 -21.83
N ILE A 46 0.39 4.30 -22.98
CA ILE A 46 1.04 4.59 -24.27
C ILE A 46 1.53 6.05 -24.38
N LEU A 47 0.97 6.94 -23.58
CA LEU A 47 1.29 8.38 -23.55
C LEU A 47 2.37 8.73 -22.51
N GLY A 48 3.02 7.74 -21.91
CA GLY A 48 4.08 7.90 -20.93
C GLY A 48 3.65 7.58 -19.50
N VAL A 49 4.36 8.18 -18.51
CA VAL A 49 4.07 8.00 -17.08
C VAL A 49 2.74 8.67 -16.74
N GLU A 50 1.87 7.95 -16.06
CA GLU A 50 0.57 8.44 -15.59
C GLU A 50 0.57 8.75 -14.08
N ASN A 51 1.24 7.90 -13.29
CA ASN A 51 1.39 8.08 -11.86
C ASN A 51 2.78 7.64 -11.40
N ASP A 52 3.30 8.32 -10.40
CA ASP A 52 4.54 8.01 -9.72
C ASP A 52 4.34 8.18 -8.21
N ILE A 53 4.33 7.08 -7.49
CA ILE A 53 4.16 7.05 -6.03
C ILE A 53 5.39 6.40 -5.45
N GLY A 54 5.99 7.03 -4.47
CA GLY A 54 7.20 6.49 -3.86
C GLY A 54 7.40 6.89 -2.41
N SER A 55 8.34 6.19 -1.81
CA SER A 55 8.76 6.36 -0.43
C SER A 55 10.20 5.90 -0.28
N ASN A 56 10.95 6.56 0.57
CA ASN A 56 12.27 6.17 1.03
C ASN A 56 12.38 6.35 2.56
N LYS A 57 13.56 6.28 3.13
CA LYS A 57 13.78 6.41 4.58
C LYS A 57 13.29 7.74 5.17
N ASN A 58 13.28 8.83 4.37
CA ASN A 58 13.06 10.19 4.85
C ASN A 58 11.67 10.70 4.53
N GLU A 59 11.19 10.39 3.33
CA GLU A 59 10.04 11.05 2.73
C GLU A 59 9.23 10.12 1.85
N PHE A 60 8.02 10.53 1.57
CA PHE A 60 7.16 9.93 0.57
C PHE A 60 6.69 10.99 -0.41
N TRP A 61 6.31 10.55 -1.60
CA TRP A 61 5.81 11.42 -2.65
C TRP A 61 4.75 10.72 -3.49
N PHE A 62 3.96 11.54 -4.16
CA PHE A 62 3.08 11.08 -5.22
C PHE A 62 2.94 12.15 -6.30
N TRP A 63 2.83 11.71 -7.52
CA TRP A 63 2.56 12.51 -8.68
C TRP A 63 1.55 11.81 -9.57
N SER A 64 0.62 12.60 -10.18
CA SER A 64 -0.29 12.09 -11.19
C SER A 64 -0.44 13.10 -12.32
N LYS A 65 -0.31 12.61 -13.55
CA LYS A 65 -0.50 13.40 -14.77
C LYS A 65 -1.90 14.00 -14.86
N ARG A 66 -2.88 13.37 -14.24
CA ARG A 66 -4.28 13.80 -14.30
C ARG A 66 -4.65 14.87 -13.28
N MET A 67 -3.81 15.13 -12.30
CA MET A 67 -4.00 16.24 -11.37
C MET A 67 -3.70 17.57 -12.07
N LYS A 68 -4.45 18.60 -11.74
CA LYS A 68 -4.27 19.97 -12.26
C LYS A 68 -4.27 20.96 -11.09
N PRO A 69 -3.13 21.63 -10.86
CA PRO A 69 -1.84 21.48 -11.51
C PRO A 69 -1.18 20.12 -11.20
N SER A 70 -0.31 19.65 -12.11
CA SER A 70 0.36 18.34 -12.03
C SER A 70 1.63 18.44 -11.17
N TYR A 71 1.46 18.75 -9.89
CA TYR A 71 2.55 18.83 -8.91
C TYR A 71 2.99 17.45 -8.43
N LEU A 72 4.27 17.34 -8.06
CA LEU A 72 4.75 16.24 -7.23
C LEU A 72 4.59 16.66 -5.77
N PHE A 73 3.63 16.05 -5.11
CA PHE A 73 3.38 16.24 -3.70
C PHE A 73 4.28 15.36 -2.85
N TYR A 74 4.87 15.91 -1.80
CA TYR A 74 5.74 15.16 -0.92
C TYR A 74 5.62 15.61 0.55
N SER A 75 6.05 14.76 1.46
CA SER A 75 6.24 15.10 2.87
C SER A 75 7.15 14.09 3.56
N ASN A 76 7.73 14.48 4.70
CA ASN A 76 8.45 13.55 5.56
C ASN A 76 7.48 12.62 6.30
N HIS A 77 7.92 11.40 6.63
CA HIS A 77 7.10 10.42 7.35
C HIS A 77 6.59 10.92 8.70
N GLU A 78 7.40 11.68 9.44
CA GLU A 78 7.03 12.28 10.73
C GLU A 78 5.81 13.21 10.63
N ASN A 79 5.63 13.80 9.47
CA ASN A 79 4.57 14.76 9.19
C ASN A 79 3.36 14.12 8.50
N LEU A 80 3.37 12.83 8.21
CA LEU A 80 2.28 12.15 7.51
C LEU A 80 0.91 12.44 8.17
N LYS A 81 0.84 12.42 9.50
CA LYS A 81 -0.39 12.73 10.25
C LYS A 81 -0.82 14.19 10.17
N LYS A 82 0.05 15.10 9.74
CA LYS A 82 -0.26 16.53 9.55
C LYS A 82 -0.68 16.83 8.11
N THR A 83 -0.47 15.90 7.20
CA THR A 83 -0.89 16.05 5.80
C THR A 83 -2.37 15.68 5.66
N ARG A 84 -3.04 16.25 4.67
CA ARG A 84 -4.40 15.84 4.29
C ARG A 84 -4.42 14.67 3.31
N LEU A 85 -3.30 13.93 3.19
CA LEU A 85 -3.21 12.80 2.28
C LEU A 85 -4.23 11.72 2.65
N ARG A 86 -5.08 11.37 1.71
CA ARG A 86 -6.10 10.33 1.91
C ARG A 86 -5.48 8.93 1.81
N THR A 87 -6.05 7.98 2.52
CA THR A 87 -5.49 6.65 2.76
C THR A 87 -5.00 5.88 1.53
N PRO A 88 -5.68 5.83 0.37
CA PRO A 88 -5.21 5.01 -0.76
C PRO A 88 -3.88 5.45 -1.36
N PHE A 89 -3.48 6.69 -1.12
CA PHE A 89 -2.20 7.23 -1.58
C PHE A 89 -1.11 7.18 -0.51
N ASN A 90 -1.43 6.62 0.67
CA ASN A 90 -0.45 6.43 1.73
C ASN A 90 0.45 5.22 1.40
N PRO A 91 1.74 5.41 1.13
CA PRO A 91 2.64 4.32 0.76
C PRO A 91 2.78 3.27 1.88
N HIS A 92 2.65 3.65 3.15
CA HIS A 92 2.65 2.70 4.26
C HIS A 92 1.47 1.73 4.19
N TRP A 93 0.28 2.25 3.83
CA TRP A 93 -0.88 1.39 3.66
C TRP A 93 -0.74 0.47 2.44
N MET A 94 -0.20 0.99 1.33
CA MET A 94 0.11 0.18 0.14
C MET A 94 1.08 -0.97 0.46
N MET A 95 2.12 -0.70 1.25
CA MET A 95 3.05 -1.73 1.70
C MET A 95 2.35 -2.78 2.60
N GLN A 96 1.40 -2.35 3.44
CA GLN A 96 0.64 -3.26 4.30
C GLN A 96 -0.26 -4.21 3.51
N ILE A 97 -0.97 -3.72 2.49
CA ILE A 97 -1.86 -4.57 1.68
C ILE A 97 -1.09 -5.56 0.78
N LEU A 98 0.16 -5.29 0.48
CA LEU A 98 1.03 -6.28 -0.17
C LEU A 98 1.43 -7.44 0.77
N GLY A 99 1.06 -7.35 2.06
CA GLY A 99 1.27 -8.42 3.04
C GLY A 99 2.74 -8.70 3.38
N ILE A 100 3.65 -7.78 3.06
CA ILE A 100 5.09 -7.98 3.18
C ILE A 100 5.57 -7.61 4.58
N ASN A 101 4.89 -6.69 5.26
CA ASN A 101 5.27 -6.21 6.57
C ASN A 101 4.88 -7.22 7.66
N GLU A 102 5.76 -7.34 8.65
CA GLU A 102 5.44 -8.09 9.85
C GLU A 102 4.28 -7.40 10.60
N VAL A 103 3.37 -8.24 11.10
CA VAL A 103 2.27 -7.76 11.95
C VAL A 103 2.79 -7.58 13.37
N LYS A 104 3.07 -6.34 13.76
CA LYS A 104 3.58 -5.98 15.09
C LYS A 104 2.69 -4.92 15.75
N ASN A 105 2.81 -4.80 17.08
CA ASN A 105 2.18 -3.72 17.86
C ASN A 105 0.66 -3.63 17.69
N PHE A 106 -0.02 -4.76 17.57
CA PHE A 106 -1.49 -4.81 17.54
C PHE A 106 -2.10 -4.66 18.92
N ASN A 107 -3.33 -4.15 19.00
CA ASN A 107 -4.05 -3.94 20.25
C ASN A 107 -4.74 -5.20 20.73
N LYS A 108 -5.33 -5.98 19.81
CA LYS A 108 -5.95 -7.28 20.13
C LYS A 108 -5.94 -8.20 18.93
N SER A 109 -6.13 -9.49 19.17
CA SER A 109 -6.34 -10.49 18.14
C SER A 109 -7.39 -11.50 18.57
N PHE A 110 -8.11 -12.07 17.61
CA PHE A 110 -9.08 -13.15 17.81
C PHE A 110 -9.26 -13.94 16.53
N TYR A 111 -9.78 -15.15 16.65
CA TYR A 111 -10.14 -15.94 15.48
C TYR A 111 -11.52 -15.53 14.97
N TYR A 112 -11.61 -15.30 13.68
CA TYR A 112 -12.84 -15.05 12.96
C TYR A 112 -12.92 -16.04 11.79
N LYS A 113 -13.82 -17.03 11.87
CA LYS A 113 -13.85 -18.17 10.94
C LYS A 113 -12.46 -18.83 10.92
N ASN A 114 -11.88 -18.98 9.73
CA ASN A 114 -10.57 -19.60 9.50
C ASN A 114 -9.42 -18.56 9.46
N TYR A 115 -9.68 -17.34 9.91
CA TYR A 115 -8.71 -16.25 9.89
C TYR A 115 -8.34 -15.82 11.29
N LEU A 116 -7.09 -15.44 11.47
CA LEU A 116 -6.68 -14.64 12.62
C LEU A 116 -6.93 -13.17 12.30
N ALA A 117 -7.87 -12.57 13.02
CA ALA A 117 -8.10 -11.13 12.97
C ALA A 117 -7.14 -10.41 13.91
N VAL A 118 -6.42 -9.43 13.40
CA VAL A 118 -5.50 -8.58 14.16
C VAL A 118 -5.98 -7.14 14.06
N VAL A 119 -6.20 -6.49 15.21
CA VAL A 119 -6.84 -5.19 15.31
C VAL A 119 -5.86 -4.14 15.82
N PHE A 120 -5.85 -3.01 15.14
CA PHE A 120 -5.09 -1.82 15.48
C PHE A 120 -6.03 -0.65 15.69
N TYR A 121 -5.85 0.07 16.78
CA TYR A 121 -6.50 1.36 17.01
C TYR A 121 -5.54 2.48 16.66
N ASP A 122 -5.93 3.37 15.79
CA ASP A 122 -5.11 4.48 15.31
C ASP A 122 -5.98 5.74 15.17
N LYS A 123 -5.38 6.81 14.71
CA LYS A 123 -6.06 8.04 14.34
C LYS A 123 -5.72 8.40 12.90
N ASN A 124 -6.71 8.86 12.16
CA ASN A 124 -6.48 9.40 10.83
C ASN A 124 -5.83 10.80 10.88
N ASN A 125 -5.59 11.39 9.73
CA ASN A 125 -4.94 12.70 9.62
C ASN A 125 -5.77 13.86 10.20
N TYR A 126 -7.04 13.65 10.48
CA TYR A 126 -7.93 14.60 11.15
C TYR A 126 -8.06 14.33 12.66
N ASN A 127 -7.16 13.53 13.23
CA ASN A 127 -7.16 13.11 14.64
C ASN A 127 -8.42 12.31 15.07
N LYS A 128 -9.19 11.80 14.11
CA LYS A 128 -10.36 10.97 14.38
C LYS A 128 -9.95 9.52 14.53
N LYS A 129 -10.60 8.81 15.47
CA LYS A 129 -10.34 7.39 15.72
C LYS A 129 -10.62 6.56 14.47
N ILE A 130 -9.73 5.65 14.15
CA ILE A 130 -9.94 4.61 13.14
C ILE A 130 -9.58 3.25 13.72
N THR A 131 -10.28 2.23 13.25
CA THR A 131 -9.98 0.84 13.56
C THR A 131 -9.50 0.16 12.28
N LYS A 132 -8.30 -0.44 12.33
CA LYS A 132 -7.75 -1.22 11.23
C LYS A 132 -7.80 -2.70 11.62
N ILE A 133 -8.27 -3.55 10.72
CA ILE A 133 -8.32 -5.00 10.91
C ILE A 133 -7.58 -5.67 9.77
N GLN A 134 -6.61 -6.52 10.11
CA GLN A 134 -5.97 -7.42 9.17
C GLN A 134 -6.50 -8.83 9.43
N LEU A 135 -6.98 -9.49 8.37
CA LEU A 135 -7.32 -10.91 8.40
C LEU A 135 -6.19 -11.72 7.80
N ILE A 136 -5.70 -12.68 8.56
CA ILE A 136 -4.58 -13.54 8.18
C ILE A 136 -5.11 -14.95 8.03
N ASP A 137 -4.93 -15.52 6.85
CA ASP A 137 -5.15 -16.95 6.59
C ASP A 137 -4.02 -17.72 7.29
N THR A 138 -4.36 -18.44 8.36
CA THR A 138 -3.36 -19.15 9.17
C THR A 138 -2.87 -20.43 8.50
N ASP A 139 -3.67 -21.03 7.63
CA ASP A 139 -3.29 -22.24 6.90
C ASP A 139 -2.30 -21.91 5.77
N LYS A 140 -2.55 -20.82 5.06
CA LYS A 140 -1.68 -20.34 4.00
C LYS A 140 -0.58 -19.39 4.47
N ASN A 141 -0.63 -18.98 5.74
CA ASN A 141 0.31 -18.03 6.34
C ASN A 141 0.47 -16.73 5.54
N CYS A 142 -0.65 -16.15 5.10
CA CYS A 142 -0.68 -14.94 4.28
C CYS A 142 -1.77 -13.97 4.70
N LEU A 143 -1.62 -12.69 4.33
CA LEU A 143 -2.67 -11.69 4.52
C LEU A 143 -3.83 -12.00 3.56
N TYR A 144 -5.03 -12.13 4.08
CA TYR A 144 -6.26 -12.28 3.29
C TYR A 144 -6.91 -10.93 3.00
N GLY A 145 -6.96 -10.04 4.01
CA GLY A 145 -7.61 -8.76 3.83
C GLY A 145 -7.19 -7.71 4.84
N HIS A 146 -7.38 -6.47 4.45
CA HIS A 146 -7.15 -5.29 5.29
C HIS A 146 -8.36 -4.38 5.22
N TYR A 147 -8.93 -4.04 6.39
CA TYR A 147 -10.16 -3.28 6.52
C TYR A 147 -9.91 -2.08 7.43
N ILE A 148 -10.45 -0.91 7.06
CA ILE A 148 -10.36 0.32 7.86
C ILE A 148 -11.77 0.82 8.11
N PHE A 149 -12.07 1.06 9.38
CA PHE A 149 -13.33 1.60 9.86
C PHE A 149 -13.12 2.99 10.46
N ASN A 150 -14.10 3.86 10.30
CA ASN A 150 -14.12 5.19 10.92
C ASN A 150 -14.51 5.14 12.41
N GLU A 151 -14.67 6.31 13.03
CA GLU A 151 -15.08 6.45 14.43
C GLU A 151 -16.50 5.93 14.76
N PHE A 152 -17.31 5.70 13.74
CA PHE A 152 -18.69 5.17 13.84
C PHE A 152 -18.76 3.68 13.54
N ASP A 153 -17.62 3.00 13.42
CA ASP A 153 -17.49 1.61 13.00
C ASP A 153 -18.03 1.32 11.58
N GLU A 154 -18.10 2.33 10.72
CA GLU A 154 -18.44 2.19 9.31
C GLU A 154 -17.19 1.83 8.50
N LEU A 155 -17.31 0.85 7.62
CA LEU A 155 -16.22 0.43 6.74
C LEU A 155 -15.97 1.49 5.67
N ILE A 156 -14.78 2.10 5.70
CA ILE A 156 -14.38 3.16 4.76
C ILE A 156 -13.49 2.63 3.63
N ILE A 157 -12.66 1.62 3.92
CA ILE A 157 -11.76 1.00 2.93
C ILE A 157 -11.65 -0.49 3.22
N SER A 158 -11.71 -1.30 2.17
CA SER A 158 -11.28 -2.70 2.21
C SER A 158 -10.24 -2.98 1.12
N ALA A 159 -9.29 -3.87 1.43
CA ALA A 159 -8.41 -4.49 0.45
C ALA A 159 -8.44 -6.00 0.68
N GLU A 160 -8.87 -6.75 -0.31
CA GLU A 160 -8.98 -8.22 -0.25
C GLU A 160 -8.07 -8.86 -1.28
N ILE A 161 -7.29 -9.84 -0.83
CA ILE A 161 -6.39 -10.60 -1.68
C ILE A 161 -7.09 -11.89 -2.07
N THR A 162 -7.41 -12.03 -3.35
CA THR A 162 -8.21 -13.15 -3.86
C THR A 162 -7.37 -14.24 -4.50
N ASP A 163 -6.13 -13.92 -4.89
CA ASP A 163 -5.22 -14.87 -5.53
C ASP A 163 -3.77 -14.58 -5.11
N TYR A 164 -2.93 -15.63 -5.13
CA TYR A 164 -1.54 -15.59 -4.65
C TYR A 164 -0.60 -16.27 -5.63
N TYR A 165 0.65 -15.79 -5.64
CA TYR A 165 1.79 -16.56 -6.13
C TYR A 165 2.44 -17.31 -4.98
N SER A 166 2.78 -18.58 -5.18
CA SER A 166 3.67 -19.31 -4.29
C SER A 166 5.09 -19.19 -4.83
N VAL A 167 5.93 -18.47 -4.11
CA VAL A 167 7.34 -18.25 -4.46
C VAL A 167 8.20 -18.74 -3.30
N ASN A 168 8.92 -19.82 -3.51
CA ASN A 168 9.62 -20.56 -2.45
C ASN A 168 8.62 -20.98 -1.34
N GLU A 169 8.84 -20.52 -0.10
CA GLU A 169 7.99 -20.80 1.06
C GLU A 169 6.93 -19.70 1.33
N PHE A 170 6.82 -18.70 0.43
CA PHE A 170 5.98 -17.52 0.64
C PHE A 170 4.79 -17.49 -0.31
N ASN A 171 3.64 -17.15 0.25
CA ASN A 171 2.47 -16.76 -0.53
C ASN A 171 2.43 -15.23 -0.60
N VAL A 172 2.59 -14.69 -1.80
CA VAL A 172 2.57 -13.26 -2.07
C VAL A 172 1.37 -12.90 -2.94
N PRO A 173 0.77 -11.72 -2.76
CA PRO A 173 -0.41 -11.33 -3.50
C PRO A 173 -0.22 -11.41 -5.01
N LYS A 174 -1.26 -11.89 -5.71
CA LYS A 174 -1.37 -11.85 -7.17
C LYS A 174 -2.52 -10.97 -7.62
N THR A 175 -3.66 -11.04 -6.92
CA THR A 175 -4.81 -10.18 -7.20
C THR A 175 -5.31 -9.53 -5.93
N ILE A 176 -5.44 -8.22 -5.94
CA ILE A 176 -5.96 -7.43 -4.81
C ILE A 176 -7.14 -6.59 -5.30
N PHE A 177 -8.26 -6.68 -4.60
CA PHE A 177 -9.41 -5.79 -4.79
C PHE A 177 -9.45 -4.76 -3.66
N ILE A 178 -9.47 -3.49 -4.02
CA ILE A 178 -9.56 -2.37 -3.09
C ILE A 178 -10.88 -1.65 -3.34
N ASN A 179 -11.71 -1.53 -2.30
CA ASN A 179 -12.92 -0.73 -2.33
C ASN A 179 -12.74 0.46 -1.38
N TRP A 180 -12.85 1.65 -1.90
CA TRP A 180 -12.87 2.87 -1.12
C TRP A 180 -14.28 3.46 -1.14
N PHE A 181 -15.03 3.14 -0.09
CA PHE A 181 -16.48 3.39 -0.04
C PHE A 181 -16.83 4.89 -0.01
N GLU A 182 -16.05 5.70 0.70
CA GLU A 182 -16.27 7.16 0.76
C GLU A 182 -16.16 7.85 -0.61
N GLU A 183 -15.32 7.32 -1.51
CA GLU A 183 -15.04 7.90 -2.82
C GLU A 183 -15.72 7.14 -3.97
N ASN A 184 -16.49 6.08 -3.67
CA ASN A 184 -17.04 5.17 -4.68
C ASN A 184 -15.99 4.67 -5.67
N LEU A 185 -14.78 4.40 -5.17
CA LEU A 185 -13.65 3.99 -5.98
C LEU A 185 -13.37 2.49 -5.81
N ILE A 186 -13.36 1.78 -6.93
CA ILE A 186 -12.98 0.38 -6.99
C ILE A 186 -11.68 0.25 -7.78
N VAL A 187 -10.68 -0.35 -7.15
CA VAL A 187 -9.38 -0.61 -7.77
C VAL A 187 -9.08 -2.10 -7.73
N LYS A 188 -8.72 -2.67 -8.86
CA LYS A 188 -8.22 -4.03 -8.95
C LYS A 188 -6.74 -3.98 -9.36
N TRP A 189 -5.89 -4.61 -8.57
CA TRP A 189 -4.50 -4.85 -8.92
C TRP A 189 -4.34 -6.31 -9.38
N GLU A 190 -3.93 -6.49 -10.61
CA GLU A 190 -3.40 -7.76 -11.11
C GLU A 190 -1.88 -7.63 -11.13
N LEU A 191 -1.24 -8.21 -10.11
CA LEU A 191 0.20 -8.18 -9.94
C LEU A 191 0.81 -9.21 -10.90
N GLY A 192 1.82 -8.79 -11.63
CA GLY A 192 2.45 -9.60 -12.66
C GLY A 192 3.67 -10.36 -12.14
N ASP A 193 4.74 -10.40 -12.93
CA ASP A 193 5.95 -11.16 -12.60
C ASP A 193 6.54 -10.74 -11.26
N VAL A 194 6.62 -11.66 -10.31
CA VAL A 194 7.11 -11.40 -8.96
C VAL A 194 8.54 -11.90 -8.78
N ALA A 195 9.38 -11.09 -8.14
CA ALA A 195 10.71 -11.49 -7.70
C ALA A 195 10.93 -11.10 -6.24
N LEU A 196 11.43 -12.03 -5.44
CA LEU A 196 11.76 -11.85 -4.03
C LEU A 196 13.28 -11.78 -3.81
N ASN A 197 13.70 -11.03 -2.79
CA ASN A 197 15.11 -10.89 -2.37
C ASN A 197 16.06 -10.48 -3.51
N LYS A 198 15.53 -9.78 -4.51
CA LYS A 198 16.35 -9.25 -5.60
C LYS A 198 17.05 -7.98 -5.14
N ASN A 199 18.30 -7.82 -5.54
CA ASN A 199 19.00 -6.54 -5.38
C ASN A 199 18.31 -5.52 -6.29
N LEU A 200 17.69 -4.51 -5.68
CA LEU A 200 16.99 -3.44 -6.39
C LEU A 200 17.91 -2.23 -6.54
N ASP A 201 17.80 -1.53 -7.66
CA ASP A 201 18.60 -0.36 -7.92
C ASP A 201 18.23 0.79 -6.95
N ASN A 202 19.24 1.36 -6.29
CA ASN A 202 19.04 2.48 -5.36
C ASN A 202 18.42 3.71 -6.00
N SER A 203 18.54 3.88 -7.31
CA SER A 203 17.89 4.98 -8.04
C SER A 203 16.37 4.92 -8.00
N LEU A 204 15.79 3.75 -7.74
CA LEU A 204 14.34 3.60 -7.53
C LEU A 204 13.82 4.39 -6.34
N TRP A 205 14.68 4.63 -5.33
CA TRP A 205 14.29 5.26 -4.07
C TRP A 205 14.57 6.75 -4.05
N ILE A 206 14.91 7.33 -5.20
CA ILE A 206 15.15 8.76 -5.35
C ILE A 206 13.86 9.43 -5.83
N MET A 207 13.43 10.45 -5.07
CA MET A 207 12.30 11.29 -5.48
C MET A 207 12.63 11.98 -6.81
N PRO A 208 11.74 11.94 -7.81
CA PRO A 208 11.95 12.62 -9.09
C PRO A 208 12.20 14.12 -8.91
N ASN A 209 13.05 14.68 -9.73
CA ASN A 209 13.38 16.11 -9.74
C ASN A 209 12.88 16.85 -10.98
N ASN A 210 12.24 16.16 -11.90
CA ASN A 210 11.71 16.70 -13.17
C ASN A 210 10.26 17.20 -13.07
N TYR A 211 9.72 17.27 -11.86
CA TYR A 211 8.38 17.81 -11.57
C TYR A 211 8.49 19.02 -10.64
N GLU A 212 7.53 19.94 -10.74
CA GLU A 212 7.35 20.98 -9.75
C GLU A 212 6.86 20.36 -8.45
N LYS A 213 7.56 20.68 -7.34
CA LYS A 213 7.38 20.01 -6.04
C LYS A 213 6.57 20.88 -5.08
N VAL A 214 5.62 20.27 -4.41
CA VAL A 214 4.80 20.90 -3.38
C VAL A 214 4.83 20.08 -2.10
N ASN A 215 5.22 20.74 -0.99
CA ASN A 215 5.16 20.09 0.32
C ASN A 215 3.70 20.02 0.80
N LEU A 216 3.25 18.85 1.21
CA LEU A 216 1.89 18.64 1.72
C LEU A 216 1.62 19.36 3.05
N ILE A 217 2.67 19.77 3.78
CA ILE A 217 2.50 20.60 4.99
C ILE A 217 2.20 22.02 4.54
N GLY A 218 1.02 22.53 4.93
CA GLY A 218 0.61 23.90 4.60
C GLY A 218 0.02 24.07 3.20
N TYR A 219 -0.10 23.00 2.43
CA TYR A 219 -0.90 23.03 1.20
C TYR A 219 -2.39 23.07 1.59
N SER A 220 -3.03 24.19 1.32
CA SER A 220 -4.49 24.35 1.38
C SER A 220 -5.00 24.45 -0.06
N ASP A 221 -5.97 23.60 -0.39
CA ASP A 221 -6.72 23.69 -1.65
C ASP A 221 -7.41 25.04 -1.78
#